data_f791a7051aa99ca8ef775e552295dcb7
#
_entry.id   f791a7051aa99ca8ef775e552295dcb7
#
_cell.length_a   1.000
_cell.length_b   1.000
_cell.length_c   1.000
_cell.angle_alpha   90.00
_cell.angle_beta   90.00
_cell.angle_gamma   90.00
#
_symmetry.space_group_name_H-M   'P 1'
#
loop_
_entity.id
_entity.type
_entity.pdbx_description
1 polymer ?
#
loop_
_entity_poly.entity_id
_entity_poly.type
_entity_poly.pdbx_seq_one_letter_code
_entity_poly.pdbx_strand_id
1 'polypeptide(L)'
;MLKTLRSLLVLVCLPVLMLAGCNNSNKKIVVGASSTPHALILEQTKEFVKNKGFALEIKVFDDYVLPNYALENGELDANYFQHKPYLNEFNESNNTHLVPVMDAHFEPMGIYGGKKSSLADYELGDKIIVPSDKSNYDRANILLALHGMDDANIVRVEAQNIPLMLSDCEYSVINGNYALSSGVVDKCLVTEDKNSDIAKKMANVIAVKEGNEESEKTLVLIEALKQENIAEYIKATFGDSVIYMA
;
A
#
# COMPACT_ATOMS: atom_id res chain seq x y z
N MET A 1 24.57 -86.79 28.66
CA MET A 1 23.58 -85.97 29.41
C MET A 1 23.77 -84.56 28.98
N LEU A 2 22.97 -84.07 27.99
CA LEU A 2 22.99 -82.74 27.48
C LEU A 2 21.97 -81.82 28.25
N LYS A 3 22.47 -80.74 28.88
CA LYS A 3 21.65 -79.76 29.50
C LYS A 3 21.40 -78.60 28.48
N THR A 4 20.18 -78.46 28.00
CA THR A 4 19.71 -77.40 27.14
C THR A 4 19.55 -76.14 27.96
N LEU A 5 20.31 -75.06 27.58
CA LEU A 5 20.20 -73.72 28.10
C LEU A 5 19.20 -72.94 27.25
N ARG A 6 18.00 -72.68 27.79
CA ARG A 6 17.00 -71.79 27.14
C ARG A 6 17.33 -70.33 27.44
N SER A 7 17.84 -69.61 26.46
CA SER A 7 17.99 -68.16 26.52
C SER A 7 16.63 -67.47 26.33
N LEU A 8 16.21 -66.76 27.36
CA LEU A 8 14.99 -65.94 27.38
C LEU A 8 15.33 -64.58 26.76
N LEU A 9 14.89 -64.36 25.53
CA LEU A 9 15.06 -63.03 24.85
C LEU A 9 13.97 -62.08 25.35
N VAL A 10 14.32 -61.17 26.23
CA VAL A 10 13.46 -60.08 26.70
C VAL A 10 13.48 -58.96 25.66
N LEU A 11 12.41 -58.88 24.85
CA LEU A 11 12.20 -57.79 23.89
C LEU A 11 11.74 -56.53 24.65
N VAL A 12 12.68 -55.62 24.91
CA VAL A 12 12.37 -54.29 25.49
C VAL A 12 11.83 -53.38 24.40
N CYS A 13 10.50 -53.29 24.33
CA CYS A 13 9.84 -52.24 23.54
C CYS A 13 10.05 -50.88 24.19
N LEU A 14 11.04 -50.10 23.71
CA LEU A 14 11.11 -48.65 24.00
C LEU A 14 9.96 -47.94 23.28
N PRO A 15 9.10 -47.20 24.00
CA PRO A 15 8.18 -46.28 23.33
C PRO A 15 9.02 -45.13 22.75
N VAL A 16 9.09 -45.06 21.43
CA VAL A 16 9.53 -43.86 20.71
C VAL A 16 8.49 -42.79 20.94
N LEU A 17 8.69 -41.96 21.95
CA LEU A 17 7.98 -40.66 22.07
C LEU A 17 8.38 -39.84 20.86
N MET A 18 7.54 -39.84 19.81
CA MET A 18 7.57 -38.79 18.81
C MET A 18 7.26 -37.50 19.52
N LEU A 19 8.30 -36.75 19.90
CA LEU A 19 8.20 -35.31 20.14
C LEU A 19 7.77 -34.69 18.82
N ALA A 20 6.45 -34.58 18.61
CA ALA A 20 5.91 -33.63 17.68
C ALA A 20 6.36 -32.25 18.22
N GLY A 21 7.56 -31.84 17.88
CA GLY A 21 8.04 -30.49 18.06
C GLY A 21 7.06 -29.62 17.30
N CYS A 22 6.21 -28.88 18.01
CA CYS A 22 5.53 -27.73 17.46
C CYS A 22 6.64 -26.83 16.93
N ASN A 23 6.92 -26.97 15.64
CA ASN A 23 7.75 -26.02 14.93
C ASN A 23 6.90 -24.74 14.80
N ASN A 24 6.87 -23.95 15.87
CA ASN A 24 6.25 -22.65 15.94
C ASN A 24 7.19 -21.66 15.22
N SER A 25 7.57 -21.99 13.98
CA SER A 25 8.09 -21.00 13.07
C SER A 25 6.94 -20.03 12.84
N ASN A 26 6.98 -18.85 13.49
CA ASN A 26 6.05 -17.79 13.23
C ASN A 26 5.94 -17.62 11.71
N LYS A 27 4.85 -18.09 11.14
CA LYS A 27 4.58 -17.90 9.72
C LYS A 27 4.59 -16.40 9.49
N LYS A 28 5.41 -15.91 8.57
CA LYS A 28 5.47 -14.47 8.25
C LYS A 28 4.48 -14.11 7.17
N ILE A 29 3.89 -12.93 7.30
CA ILE A 29 3.24 -12.19 6.21
C ILE A 29 4.12 -10.97 5.96
N VAL A 30 4.69 -10.87 4.76
CA VAL A 30 5.58 -9.77 4.37
C VAL A 30 4.83 -8.84 3.43
N VAL A 31 4.62 -7.59 3.84
CA VAL A 31 3.85 -6.60 3.08
C VAL A 31 4.73 -5.41 2.71
N GLY A 32 4.80 -5.08 1.42
CA GLY A 32 5.42 -3.86 0.93
C GLY A 32 4.45 -2.68 1.01
N ALA A 33 4.89 -1.53 1.53
CA ALA A 33 4.03 -0.36 1.70
C ALA A 33 4.80 0.95 1.57
N SER A 34 4.12 2.04 1.22
CA SER A 34 4.66 3.39 1.45
C SER A 34 4.67 3.71 2.94
N SER A 35 5.53 4.65 3.36
CA SER A 35 5.71 4.99 4.78
C SER A 35 4.41 5.49 5.44
N THR A 36 3.71 6.42 4.79
CA THR A 36 2.48 7.09 5.28
C THR A 36 1.49 7.22 4.14
N PRO A 37 0.19 6.86 4.34
CA PRO A 37 -0.40 6.32 5.56
C PRO A 37 -0.28 4.79 5.69
N HIS A 38 0.13 4.09 4.64
CA HIS A 38 -0.01 2.65 4.42
C HIS A 38 0.70 1.80 5.50
N ALA A 39 2.01 2.05 5.74
CA ALA A 39 2.74 1.31 6.78
C ALA A 39 2.17 1.59 8.18
N LEU A 40 1.74 2.83 8.45
CA LEU A 40 1.13 3.20 9.74
C LEU A 40 -0.20 2.48 9.98
N ILE A 41 -1.00 2.28 8.93
CA ILE A 41 -2.25 1.50 8.99
C ILE A 41 -1.93 0.02 9.24
N LEU A 42 -0.95 -0.55 8.52
CA LEU A 42 -0.53 -1.94 8.71
C LEU A 42 0.02 -2.20 10.12
N GLU A 43 0.71 -1.24 10.73
CA GLU A 43 1.17 -1.37 12.13
C GLU A 43 0.01 -1.65 13.10
N GLN A 44 -1.19 -1.09 12.86
CA GLN A 44 -2.37 -1.32 13.70
C GLN A 44 -2.94 -2.74 13.57
N THR A 45 -2.55 -3.49 12.54
CA THR A 45 -3.02 -4.86 12.30
C THR A 45 -2.14 -5.93 12.96
N LYS A 46 -0.95 -5.57 13.46
CA LYS A 46 0.06 -6.53 13.96
C LYS A 46 -0.45 -7.45 15.07
N GLU A 47 -1.21 -6.91 16.01
CA GLU A 47 -1.75 -7.72 17.12
C GLU A 47 -2.77 -8.74 16.61
N PHE A 48 -3.68 -8.33 15.72
CA PHE A 48 -4.65 -9.23 15.11
C PHE A 48 -3.95 -10.34 14.32
N VAL A 49 -3.00 -9.99 13.47
CA VAL A 49 -2.21 -10.94 12.66
C VAL A 49 -1.46 -11.94 13.57
N LYS A 50 -0.88 -11.45 14.68
CA LYS A 50 -0.21 -12.30 15.68
C LYS A 50 -1.18 -13.29 16.33
N ASN A 51 -2.40 -12.86 16.66
CA ASN A 51 -3.43 -13.72 17.25
C ASN A 51 -3.92 -14.81 16.28
N LYS A 52 -3.76 -14.59 14.95
CA LYS A 52 -3.99 -15.60 13.90
C LYS A 52 -2.78 -16.51 13.67
N GLY A 53 -1.70 -16.38 14.44
CA GLY A 53 -0.51 -17.24 14.37
C GLY A 53 0.53 -16.81 13.34
N PHE A 54 0.48 -15.56 12.87
CA PHE A 54 1.45 -14.97 11.94
C PHE A 54 2.24 -13.84 12.56
N ALA A 55 3.41 -13.54 11.99
CA ALA A 55 4.16 -12.32 12.26
C ALA A 55 4.06 -11.41 11.02
N LEU A 56 3.58 -10.17 11.20
CA LEU A 56 3.55 -9.18 10.12
C LEU A 56 4.90 -8.47 10.03
N GLU A 57 5.55 -8.56 8.86
CA GLU A 57 6.74 -7.81 8.48
C GLU A 57 6.35 -6.78 7.43
N ILE A 58 6.63 -5.49 7.70
CA ILE A 58 6.32 -4.39 6.81
C ILE A 58 7.64 -3.90 6.21
N LYS A 59 7.75 -3.95 4.87
CA LYS A 59 8.86 -3.38 4.12
C LYS A 59 8.42 -2.05 3.52
N VAL A 60 9.08 -0.96 3.93
CA VAL A 60 8.77 0.37 3.43
C VAL A 60 9.53 0.65 2.13
N PHE A 61 8.82 1.23 1.17
CA PHE A 61 9.36 1.67 -0.12
C PHE A 61 9.06 3.15 -0.32
N ASP A 62 10.01 3.86 -0.93
CA ASP A 62 9.90 5.31 -1.17
C ASP A 62 9.36 5.63 -2.58
N ASP A 63 9.25 4.63 -3.47
CA ASP A 63 8.77 4.76 -4.85
C ASP A 63 7.60 3.79 -5.14
N TYR A 64 6.96 3.94 -6.31
CA TYR A 64 5.82 3.13 -6.72
C TYR A 64 6.19 1.91 -7.61
N VAL A 65 7.46 1.78 -8.01
CA VAL A 65 7.92 0.75 -8.96
C VAL A 65 8.39 -0.50 -8.24
N LEU A 66 9.30 -0.32 -7.28
CA LEU A 66 9.96 -1.42 -6.58
C LEU A 66 9.00 -2.36 -5.82
N PRO A 67 7.93 -1.88 -5.13
CA PRO A 67 7.05 -2.78 -4.40
C PRO A 67 6.27 -3.73 -5.30
N ASN A 68 5.98 -3.37 -6.55
CA ASN A 68 5.34 -4.26 -7.51
C ASN A 68 6.30 -5.32 -8.04
N TYR A 69 7.54 -4.97 -8.36
CA TYR A 69 8.55 -5.97 -8.73
C TYR A 69 8.86 -6.93 -7.58
N ALA A 70 8.98 -6.44 -6.35
CA ALA A 70 9.22 -7.27 -5.18
C ALA A 70 8.07 -8.27 -4.95
N LEU A 71 6.82 -7.84 -5.19
CA LEU A 71 5.66 -8.72 -5.10
C LEU A 71 5.64 -9.76 -6.22
N GLU A 72 5.89 -9.35 -7.48
CA GLU A 72 5.94 -10.27 -8.63
C GLU A 72 7.04 -11.33 -8.45
N ASN A 73 8.19 -10.93 -7.88
CA ASN A 73 9.32 -11.83 -7.63
C ASN A 73 9.12 -12.75 -6.41
N GLY A 74 8.02 -12.58 -5.65
CA GLY A 74 7.73 -13.38 -4.45
C GLY A 74 8.54 -12.99 -3.20
N GLU A 75 9.12 -11.79 -3.18
CA GLU A 75 9.82 -11.22 -2.01
C GLU A 75 8.84 -10.63 -0.99
N LEU A 76 7.59 -10.40 -1.42
CA LEU A 76 6.46 -9.95 -0.64
C LEU A 76 5.29 -10.93 -0.80
N ASP A 77 4.44 -11.04 0.21
CA ASP A 77 3.15 -11.75 0.14
C ASP A 77 2.04 -10.85 -0.39
N ALA A 78 2.13 -9.53 -0.12
CA ALA A 78 1.22 -8.50 -0.60
C ALA A 78 1.93 -7.15 -0.69
N ASN A 79 1.33 -6.19 -1.40
CA ASN A 79 1.69 -4.79 -1.26
C ASN A 79 0.46 -3.90 -1.03
N TYR A 80 0.73 -2.72 -0.44
CA TYR A 80 -0.27 -1.73 -0.09
C TYR A 80 0.31 -0.34 -0.26
N PHE A 81 0.05 0.30 -1.42
CA PHE A 81 0.59 1.64 -1.73
C PHE A 81 -0.08 2.29 -2.94
N GLN A 82 -0.89 1.55 -3.72
CA GLN A 82 -1.34 1.91 -5.05
C GLN A 82 -2.84 1.77 -5.24
N HIS A 83 -3.41 2.53 -6.17
CA HIS A 83 -4.78 2.38 -6.64
C HIS A 83 -4.89 1.46 -7.87
N LYS A 84 -6.09 0.93 -8.13
CA LYS A 84 -6.34 -0.02 -9.25
C LYS A 84 -5.85 0.45 -10.62
N PRO A 85 -6.08 1.71 -11.06
CA PRO A 85 -5.60 2.17 -12.36
C PRO A 85 -4.07 2.09 -12.50
N TYR A 86 -3.32 2.44 -11.44
CA TYR A 86 -1.86 2.31 -11.44
C TYR A 86 -1.41 0.84 -11.53
N LEU A 87 -2.04 -0.04 -10.74
CA LEU A 87 -1.75 -1.48 -10.75
C LEU A 87 -1.97 -2.08 -12.15
N ASN A 88 -3.08 -1.72 -12.81
CA ASN A 88 -3.38 -2.22 -14.16
C ASN A 88 -2.35 -1.73 -15.18
N GLU A 89 -2.02 -0.43 -15.16
CA GLU A 89 -0.99 0.16 -16.02
C GLU A 89 0.38 -0.49 -15.79
N PHE A 90 0.73 -0.74 -14.53
CA PHE A 90 1.99 -1.39 -14.20
C PHE A 90 2.05 -2.82 -14.76
N ASN A 91 0.98 -3.60 -14.59
CA ASN A 91 0.90 -4.96 -15.14
C ASN A 91 1.05 -4.97 -16.66
N GLU A 92 0.31 -4.10 -17.37
CA GLU A 92 0.38 -4.00 -18.82
C GLU A 92 1.78 -3.61 -19.32
N SER A 93 2.40 -2.63 -18.65
CA SER A 93 3.70 -2.09 -19.06
C SER A 93 4.88 -3.01 -18.76
N ASN A 94 4.77 -3.84 -17.70
CA ASN A 94 5.88 -4.64 -17.18
C ASN A 94 5.64 -6.15 -17.28
N ASN A 95 4.52 -6.58 -17.87
CA ASN A 95 4.12 -7.99 -17.97
C ASN A 95 4.14 -8.70 -16.60
N THR A 96 3.58 -8.04 -15.58
CA THR A 96 3.40 -8.58 -14.23
C THR A 96 1.97 -9.08 -14.03
N HIS A 97 1.76 -9.94 -13.02
CA HIS A 97 0.50 -10.66 -12.77
C HIS A 97 0.02 -10.40 -11.35
N LEU A 98 -0.16 -9.12 -11.03
CA LEU A 98 -0.61 -8.68 -9.72
C LEU A 98 -2.11 -8.39 -9.75
N VAL A 99 -2.82 -8.83 -8.71
CA VAL A 99 -4.28 -8.67 -8.63
C VAL A 99 -4.69 -7.95 -7.35
N PRO A 100 -5.69 -7.02 -7.43
CA PRO A 100 -6.23 -6.37 -6.24
C PRO A 100 -7.19 -7.32 -5.52
N VAL A 101 -7.07 -7.43 -4.20
CA VAL A 101 -7.92 -8.31 -3.38
C VAL A 101 -8.82 -7.55 -2.41
N MET A 102 -8.56 -6.25 -2.20
CA MET A 102 -9.33 -5.42 -1.28
C MET A 102 -9.15 -3.95 -1.60
N ASP A 103 -10.25 -3.18 -1.65
CA ASP A 103 -10.22 -1.72 -1.59
C ASP A 103 -10.08 -1.31 -0.13
N ALA A 104 -8.98 -0.64 0.23
CA ALA A 104 -8.67 -0.35 1.63
C ALA A 104 -9.00 1.08 2.03
N HIS A 105 -8.53 2.07 1.28
CA HIS A 105 -8.80 3.49 1.54
C HIS A 105 -8.64 4.34 0.29
N PHE A 106 -9.13 5.57 0.34
CA PHE A 106 -8.92 6.59 -0.67
C PHE A 106 -8.10 7.75 -0.10
N GLU A 107 -7.18 8.26 -0.91
CA GLU A 107 -6.41 9.47 -0.62
C GLU A 107 -6.72 10.52 -1.69
N PRO A 108 -7.37 11.64 -1.36
CA PRO A 108 -7.59 12.71 -2.31
C PRO A 108 -6.24 13.24 -2.84
N MET A 109 -6.10 13.31 -4.16
CA MET A 109 -5.02 14.06 -4.80
C MET A 109 -5.31 15.55 -4.65
N GLY A 110 -4.27 16.39 -4.50
CA GLY A 110 -4.47 17.83 -4.29
C GLY A 110 -3.62 18.69 -5.21
N ILE A 111 -4.05 19.94 -5.41
CA ILE A 111 -3.27 21.04 -5.97
C ILE A 111 -2.63 21.78 -4.80
N TYR A 112 -1.33 21.94 -4.85
CA TYR A 112 -0.50 22.55 -3.81
C TYR A 112 0.15 23.82 -4.32
N GLY A 113 0.20 24.83 -3.46
CA GLY A 113 0.90 26.08 -3.73
C GLY A 113 2.42 25.88 -3.72
N GLY A 114 3.07 26.45 -4.72
CA GLY A 114 4.51 26.59 -4.80
C GLY A 114 4.93 28.03 -4.55
N LYS A 115 5.26 28.77 -5.62
CA LYS A 115 5.52 30.23 -5.56
C LYS A 115 4.23 31.04 -5.38
N LYS A 116 3.09 30.53 -5.84
CA LYS A 116 1.76 31.12 -5.66
C LYS A 116 1.00 30.34 -4.58
N SER A 117 0.22 31.02 -3.76
CA SER A 117 -0.47 30.45 -2.60
C SER A 117 -2.00 30.50 -2.69
N SER A 118 -2.54 30.92 -3.83
CA SER A 118 -3.97 30.97 -4.10
C SER A 118 -4.25 30.57 -5.54
N LEU A 119 -5.30 29.76 -5.79
CA LEU A 119 -5.76 29.43 -7.14
C LEU A 119 -6.25 30.65 -7.90
N ALA A 120 -6.68 31.72 -7.20
CA ALA A 120 -7.08 32.98 -7.83
C ALA A 120 -5.92 33.73 -8.50
N ASP A 121 -4.67 33.39 -8.13
CA ASP A 121 -3.46 33.99 -8.70
C ASP A 121 -2.98 33.25 -9.96
N TYR A 122 -3.72 32.21 -10.42
CA TYR A 122 -3.34 31.45 -11.60
C TYR A 122 -3.33 32.32 -12.86
N GLU A 123 -2.29 32.18 -13.64
CA GLU A 123 -2.09 32.84 -14.94
C GLU A 123 -1.74 31.82 -16.00
N LEU A 124 -2.19 32.10 -17.23
CA LEU A 124 -1.84 31.24 -18.38
C LEU A 124 -0.33 31.07 -18.52
N GLY A 125 0.12 29.80 -18.63
CA GLY A 125 1.53 29.47 -18.75
C GLY A 125 2.26 29.31 -17.42
N ASP A 126 1.59 29.43 -16.27
CA ASP A 126 2.14 29.05 -14.98
C ASP A 126 2.68 27.62 -15.01
N LYS A 127 3.85 27.40 -14.46
CA LYS A 127 4.48 26.08 -14.38
C LYS A 127 3.81 25.26 -13.31
N ILE A 128 3.26 24.11 -13.71
CA ILE A 128 2.69 23.14 -12.78
C ILE A 128 3.45 21.82 -12.89
N ILE A 129 3.95 21.33 -11.76
CA ILE A 129 4.60 20.01 -11.67
C ILE A 129 3.56 18.96 -11.31
N VAL A 130 3.51 17.86 -12.08
CA VAL A 130 2.54 16.76 -11.92
C VAL A 130 3.25 15.40 -11.98
N PRO A 131 2.63 14.31 -11.48
CA PRO A 131 3.17 12.95 -11.58
C PRO A 131 3.47 12.53 -13.02
N SER A 132 4.55 11.76 -13.23
CA SER A 132 5.00 11.31 -14.54
C SER A 132 4.30 10.05 -15.04
N ASP A 133 3.88 9.15 -14.16
CA ASP A 133 3.14 7.95 -14.53
C ASP A 133 1.78 8.29 -15.12
N LYS A 134 1.33 7.47 -16.08
CA LYS A 134 0.15 7.81 -16.88
C LYS A 134 -1.11 7.96 -16.04
N SER A 135 -1.35 7.05 -15.10
CA SER A 135 -2.60 7.02 -14.33
C SER A 135 -2.73 8.22 -13.40
N ASN A 136 -1.65 8.62 -12.70
CA ASN A 136 -1.65 9.81 -11.86
C ASN A 136 -1.57 11.10 -12.69
N TYR A 137 -0.89 11.10 -13.84
CA TYR A 137 -0.90 12.23 -14.77
C TYR A 137 -2.31 12.51 -15.29
N ASP A 138 -3.02 11.49 -15.77
CA ASP A 138 -4.40 11.65 -16.26
C ASP A 138 -5.34 12.15 -15.14
N ARG A 139 -5.16 11.63 -13.92
CA ARG A 139 -5.88 12.07 -12.71
C ARG A 139 -5.59 13.53 -12.38
N ALA A 140 -4.32 13.94 -12.42
CA ALA A 140 -3.89 15.32 -12.19
C ALA A 140 -4.52 16.27 -13.21
N ASN A 141 -4.53 15.91 -14.50
CA ASN A 141 -5.13 16.73 -15.56
C ASN A 141 -6.65 16.93 -15.34
N ILE A 142 -7.36 15.90 -14.90
CA ILE A 142 -8.79 16.04 -14.55
C ILE A 142 -8.95 17.05 -13.42
N LEU A 143 -8.15 16.96 -12.38
CA LEU A 143 -8.21 17.89 -11.24
C LEU A 143 -7.89 19.33 -11.66
N LEU A 144 -6.85 19.53 -12.48
CA LEU A 144 -6.47 20.85 -13.00
C LEU A 144 -7.58 21.45 -13.88
N ALA A 145 -8.18 20.66 -14.79
CA ALA A 145 -9.26 21.12 -15.67
C ALA A 145 -10.51 21.54 -14.88
N LEU A 146 -10.85 20.83 -13.79
CA LEU A 146 -11.95 21.21 -12.89
C LEU A 146 -11.74 22.59 -12.24
N HIS A 147 -10.50 23.07 -12.19
CA HIS A 147 -10.15 24.38 -11.62
C HIS A 147 -9.68 25.38 -12.67
N GLY A 148 -9.90 25.11 -13.99
CA GLY A 148 -9.58 26.03 -15.08
C GLY A 148 -8.08 26.23 -15.29
N MET A 149 -7.26 25.20 -15.01
CA MET A 149 -5.80 25.23 -15.09
C MET A 149 -5.26 24.29 -16.21
N ASP A 150 -6.07 23.95 -17.18
CA ASP A 150 -5.77 23.01 -18.27
C ASP A 150 -4.80 23.59 -19.32
N ASP A 151 -4.64 24.90 -19.40
CA ASP A 151 -3.68 25.60 -20.28
C ASP A 151 -2.33 25.89 -19.62
N ALA A 152 -2.00 25.23 -18.50
CA ALA A 152 -0.76 25.42 -17.76
C ALA A 152 0.46 24.86 -18.51
N ASN A 153 1.67 25.36 -18.13
CA ASN A 153 2.93 24.78 -18.56
C ASN A 153 3.25 23.54 -17.69
N ILE A 154 2.81 22.37 -18.13
CA ILE A 154 2.91 21.11 -17.38
C ILE A 154 4.31 20.52 -17.46
N VAL A 155 4.89 20.21 -16.31
CA VAL A 155 6.16 19.47 -16.16
C VAL A 155 5.91 18.17 -15.40
N ARG A 156 6.23 17.04 -16.03
CA ARG A 156 6.04 15.70 -15.44
C ARG A 156 7.27 15.24 -14.69
N VAL A 157 7.10 14.81 -13.43
CA VAL A 157 8.18 14.38 -12.54
C VAL A 157 7.73 13.14 -11.77
N GLU A 158 8.68 12.28 -11.40
CA GLU A 158 8.40 11.14 -10.52
C GLU A 158 7.72 11.61 -9.23
N ALA A 159 6.58 11.00 -8.89
CA ALA A 159 5.65 11.49 -7.86
C ALA A 159 6.32 11.76 -6.50
N GLN A 160 7.28 10.90 -6.09
CA GLN A 160 8.03 11.05 -4.85
C GLN A 160 8.90 12.31 -4.77
N ASN A 161 9.28 12.89 -5.91
CA ASN A 161 10.15 14.06 -5.97
C ASN A 161 9.38 15.38 -5.97
N ILE A 162 8.08 15.37 -6.28
CA ILE A 162 7.27 16.59 -6.44
C ILE A 162 7.25 17.46 -5.16
N PRO A 163 7.06 16.90 -3.96
CA PRO A 163 7.04 17.73 -2.74
C PRO A 163 8.31 18.54 -2.49
N LEU A 164 9.46 18.05 -3.00
CA LEU A 164 10.76 18.72 -2.85
C LEU A 164 10.93 19.88 -3.83
N MET A 165 10.08 19.99 -4.86
CA MET A 165 10.20 20.94 -5.96
C MET A 165 9.18 22.08 -5.90
N LEU A 166 8.48 22.26 -4.77
CA LEU A 166 7.45 23.29 -4.62
C LEU A 166 8.00 24.72 -4.86
N SER A 167 9.26 24.99 -4.51
CA SER A 167 9.89 26.29 -4.79
C SER A 167 10.22 26.51 -6.27
N ASP A 168 10.17 25.49 -7.11
CA ASP A 168 10.57 25.53 -8.51
C ASP A 168 9.41 25.72 -9.48
N CYS A 169 8.18 25.78 -8.98
CA CYS A 169 6.94 25.91 -9.76
C CYS A 169 5.96 26.88 -9.09
N GLU A 170 4.97 27.32 -9.85
CA GLU A 170 3.87 28.14 -9.33
C GLU A 170 2.90 27.24 -8.53
N TYR A 171 2.60 26.04 -9.04
CA TYR A 171 1.76 25.03 -8.40
C TYR A 171 2.30 23.63 -8.64
N SER A 172 1.80 22.66 -7.88
CA SER A 172 2.04 21.25 -8.14
C SER A 172 0.80 20.40 -7.84
N VAL A 173 0.69 19.24 -8.46
CA VAL A 173 -0.29 18.22 -8.09
C VAL A 173 0.43 17.07 -7.40
N ILE A 174 0.02 16.76 -6.17
CA ILE A 174 0.72 15.78 -5.33
C ILE A 174 -0.26 14.70 -4.84
N ASN A 175 0.17 13.45 -4.90
CA ASN A 175 -0.55 12.32 -4.31
C ASN A 175 -0.61 12.43 -2.79
N GLY A 176 -1.72 12.01 -2.17
CA GLY A 176 -1.98 12.17 -0.74
C GLY A 176 -0.88 11.61 0.16
N ASN A 177 -0.39 10.40 -0.13
CA ASN A 177 0.68 9.76 0.63
C ASN A 177 2.00 10.56 0.64
N TYR A 178 2.38 11.14 -0.51
CA TYR A 178 3.60 11.96 -0.59
C TYR A 178 3.42 13.32 0.07
N ALA A 179 2.23 13.91 0.00
CA ALA A 179 1.94 15.14 0.72
C ALA A 179 2.00 14.94 2.24
N LEU A 180 1.44 13.83 2.74
CA LEU A 180 1.47 13.45 4.16
C LEU A 180 2.91 13.15 4.62
N SER A 181 3.64 12.30 3.91
CA SER A 181 4.99 11.89 4.30
C SER A 181 6.00 13.03 4.26
N SER A 182 5.82 13.99 3.34
CA SER A 182 6.71 15.16 3.19
C SER A 182 6.30 16.37 4.04
N GLY A 183 5.15 16.29 4.75
CA GLY A 183 4.68 17.35 5.63
C GLY A 183 4.26 18.63 4.92
N VAL A 184 3.80 18.55 3.65
CA VAL A 184 3.39 19.72 2.86
C VAL A 184 1.87 19.92 2.79
N VAL A 185 1.12 19.21 3.64
CA VAL A 185 -0.36 19.24 3.64
C VAL A 185 -0.92 20.65 3.87
N ASP A 186 -0.22 21.48 4.64
CA ASP A 186 -0.57 22.87 4.89
C ASP A 186 -0.52 23.79 3.66
N LYS A 187 0.18 23.36 2.59
CA LYS A 187 0.23 24.07 1.30
C LYS A 187 -0.85 23.64 0.33
N CYS A 188 -1.73 22.71 0.73
CA CYS A 188 -2.83 22.27 -0.11
C CYS A 188 -3.83 23.40 -0.33
N LEU A 189 -4.15 23.69 -1.59
CA LEU A 189 -5.12 24.71 -1.98
C LEU A 189 -6.50 24.11 -2.24
N VAL A 190 -6.54 22.90 -2.81
CA VAL A 190 -7.77 22.16 -3.08
C VAL A 190 -7.43 20.69 -3.26
N THR A 191 -8.37 19.81 -2.93
CA THR A 191 -8.28 18.36 -3.15
C THR A 191 -9.43 17.88 -4.02
N GLU A 192 -9.31 16.67 -4.55
CA GLU A 192 -10.42 15.94 -5.13
C GLU A 192 -11.57 15.78 -4.13
N ASP A 193 -12.81 15.77 -4.67
CA ASP A 193 -13.98 15.48 -3.84
C ASP A 193 -14.02 14.01 -3.44
N LYS A 194 -13.93 13.76 -2.13
CA LYS A 194 -13.99 12.42 -1.51
C LYS A 194 -15.29 11.65 -1.78
N ASN A 195 -16.36 12.34 -2.18
CA ASN A 195 -17.68 11.74 -2.48
C ASN A 195 -17.86 11.49 -4.00
N SER A 196 -16.89 11.82 -4.82
CA SER A 196 -16.97 11.66 -6.28
C SER A 196 -16.88 10.18 -6.71
N ASP A 197 -17.33 9.88 -7.92
CA ASP A 197 -17.12 8.57 -8.54
C ASP A 197 -15.62 8.28 -8.80
N ILE A 198 -14.79 9.33 -8.88
CA ILE A 198 -13.34 9.20 -9.00
C ILE A 198 -12.77 8.60 -7.72
N ALA A 199 -13.25 9.01 -6.55
CA ALA A 199 -12.78 8.49 -5.27
C ALA A 199 -12.87 6.96 -5.19
N LYS A 200 -14.00 6.38 -5.65
CA LYS A 200 -14.19 4.92 -5.69
C LYS A 200 -13.22 4.21 -6.64
N LYS A 201 -12.94 4.82 -7.79
CA LYS A 201 -12.03 4.26 -8.80
C LYS A 201 -10.56 4.34 -8.37
N MET A 202 -10.22 5.35 -7.58
CA MET A 202 -8.86 5.63 -7.11
C MET A 202 -8.61 5.10 -5.69
N ALA A 203 -9.44 4.15 -5.22
CA ALA A 203 -9.18 3.46 -3.96
C ALA A 203 -7.81 2.76 -3.99
N ASN A 204 -7.04 2.96 -2.93
CA ASN A 204 -5.82 2.21 -2.68
C ASN A 204 -6.15 0.77 -2.31
N VAL A 205 -5.42 -0.17 -2.88
CA VAL A 205 -5.74 -1.59 -2.78
C VAL A 205 -4.65 -2.37 -2.06
N ILE A 206 -5.06 -3.48 -1.46
CA ILE A 206 -4.15 -4.59 -1.19
C ILE A 206 -4.02 -5.38 -2.48
N ALA A 207 -2.79 -5.54 -2.96
CA ALA A 207 -2.50 -6.36 -4.12
C ALA A 207 -1.65 -7.57 -3.73
N VAL A 208 -1.90 -8.68 -4.42
CA VAL A 208 -1.15 -9.94 -4.29
C VAL A 208 -0.75 -10.44 -5.67
N LYS A 209 0.17 -11.40 -5.74
CA LYS A 209 0.45 -12.08 -7.00
C LYS A 209 -0.72 -13.01 -7.34
N GLU A 210 -1.10 -13.08 -8.62
CA GLU A 210 -2.16 -13.95 -9.13
C GLU A 210 -1.97 -15.40 -8.64
N GLY A 211 -3.07 -16.02 -8.17
CA GLY A 211 -3.09 -17.32 -7.54
C GLY A 211 -2.93 -17.31 -6.02
N ASN A 212 -2.65 -16.16 -5.41
CA ASN A 212 -2.53 -16.01 -3.95
C ASN A 212 -3.76 -15.34 -3.30
N GLU A 213 -4.84 -15.09 -4.04
CA GLU A 213 -6.02 -14.35 -3.59
C GLU A 213 -6.67 -15.01 -2.36
N GLU A 214 -6.75 -16.34 -2.39
CA GLU A 214 -7.36 -17.16 -1.33
C GLU A 214 -6.33 -17.78 -0.38
N SER A 215 -5.08 -17.33 -0.40
CA SER A 215 -4.06 -17.85 0.51
C SER A 215 -4.39 -17.48 1.96
N GLU A 216 -4.01 -18.34 2.91
CA GLU A 216 -4.22 -18.08 4.34
C GLU A 216 -3.65 -16.71 4.77
N LYS A 217 -2.50 -16.32 4.21
CA LYS A 217 -1.85 -15.02 4.48
C LYS A 217 -2.69 -13.85 3.98
N THR A 218 -3.22 -13.94 2.76
CA THR A 218 -4.06 -12.91 2.14
C THR A 218 -5.35 -12.74 2.93
N LEU A 219 -6.04 -13.85 3.26
CA LEU A 219 -7.29 -13.79 4.02
C LEU A 219 -7.10 -13.20 5.42
N VAL A 220 -6.03 -13.56 6.12
CA VAL A 220 -5.69 -12.99 7.43
C VAL A 220 -5.39 -11.49 7.33
N LEU A 221 -4.68 -11.04 6.29
CA LEU A 221 -4.38 -9.63 6.07
C LEU A 221 -5.66 -8.81 5.80
N ILE A 222 -6.54 -9.33 4.94
CA ILE A 222 -7.84 -8.70 4.64
C ILE A 222 -8.70 -8.60 5.90
N GLU A 223 -8.81 -9.70 6.67
CA GLU A 223 -9.59 -9.71 7.92
C GLU A 223 -9.03 -8.72 8.93
N ALA A 224 -7.70 -8.59 9.02
CA ALA A 224 -7.04 -7.65 9.90
C ALA A 224 -7.34 -6.19 9.53
N LEU A 225 -7.34 -5.85 8.24
CA LEU A 225 -7.63 -4.50 7.77
C LEU A 225 -9.12 -4.12 7.87
N LYS A 226 -10.02 -5.10 7.98
CA LYS A 226 -11.46 -4.88 8.18
C LYS A 226 -11.87 -4.74 9.66
N GLN A 227 -10.93 -4.77 10.60
CA GLN A 227 -11.27 -4.55 12.01
C GLN A 227 -11.71 -3.11 12.26
N GLU A 228 -12.68 -2.90 13.12
CA GLU A 228 -13.29 -1.59 13.43
C GLU A 228 -12.24 -0.56 13.89
N ASN A 229 -11.25 -0.97 14.67
CA ASN A 229 -10.17 -0.12 15.14
C ASN A 229 -9.33 0.47 14.00
N ILE A 230 -9.30 -0.12 12.81
CA ILE A 230 -8.60 0.40 11.64
C ILE A 230 -9.31 1.63 11.10
N ALA A 231 -10.64 1.58 10.93
CA ALA A 231 -11.44 2.72 10.49
C ALA A 231 -11.33 3.88 11.49
N GLU A 232 -11.41 3.57 12.80
CA GLU A 232 -11.25 4.56 13.87
C GLU A 232 -9.86 5.20 13.86
N TYR A 233 -8.79 4.40 13.72
CA TYR A 233 -7.41 4.89 13.63
C TYR A 233 -7.22 5.81 12.43
N ILE A 234 -7.68 5.40 11.25
CA ILE A 234 -7.57 6.22 10.03
C ILE A 234 -8.24 7.56 10.23
N LYS A 235 -9.49 7.56 10.71
CA LYS A 235 -10.25 8.79 10.96
C LYS A 235 -9.58 9.70 12.00
N ALA A 236 -9.10 9.13 13.09
CA ALA A 236 -8.50 9.90 14.18
C ALA A 236 -7.12 10.47 13.79
N THR A 237 -6.34 9.74 12.98
CA THR A 237 -4.96 10.11 12.65
C THR A 237 -4.87 11.01 11.43
N PHE A 238 -5.67 10.73 10.39
CA PHE A 238 -5.53 11.39 9.08
C PHE A 238 -6.71 12.29 8.70
N GLY A 239 -7.82 12.23 9.44
CA GLY A 239 -9.01 13.03 9.14
C GLY A 239 -9.52 12.78 7.73
N ASP A 240 -9.68 13.87 6.96
CA ASP A 240 -10.15 13.83 5.57
C ASP A 240 -9.03 13.56 4.54
N SER A 241 -7.78 13.48 4.98
CA SER A 241 -6.66 13.14 4.07
C SER A 241 -6.61 11.64 3.69
N VAL A 242 -7.27 10.78 4.47
CA VAL A 242 -7.37 9.34 4.21
C VAL A 242 -8.77 8.87 4.57
N ILE A 243 -9.47 8.29 3.61
CA ILE A 243 -10.87 7.87 3.75
C ILE A 243 -10.92 6.33 3.73
N TYR A 244 -11.32 5.72 4.83
CA TYR A 244 -11.49 4.26 4.90
C TYR A 244 -12.59 3.78 3.96
N MET A 245 -12.38 2.63 3.26
CA MET A 245 -13.29 2.11 2.24
C MET A 245 -13.58 0.60 2.34
N ALA A 246 -12.92 -0.12 3.26
CA ALA A 246 -13.05 -1.57 3.40
C ALA A 246 -14.27 -2.05 4.19
#